data_9515c5c2e200fdfc7a98e9fd528061f8
#
_entry.id   9515c5c2e200fdfc7a98e9fd528061f8
#
_cell.length_a   1.000
_cell.length_b   1.000
_cell.length_c   1.000
_cell.angle_alpha   90.00
_cell.angle_beta   90.00
_cell.angle_gamma   90.00
#
_symmetry.space_group_name_H-M   'P 1'
#
loop_
_entity.id
_entity.type
_entity.pdbx_description
1 polymer ?
#
loop_
_entity_poly.entity_id
_entity_poly.type
_entity_poly.pdbx_seq_one_letter_code
_entity_poly.pdbx_strand_id
1 'polypeptide(L)'
;AQHAMRHQVDVIIDQLVHPKFRAMSSGAAHLVDHVLPEVAVRQWVLSVPWPRRYLFARRPDLCAGVRRLVWRSLKRWYGKRAAQLGHLGGESGAVIVIQRFGSSLALNVHFHMLLLDGVFVAGPDDAPPRWVRVPAPSTEEVQQFVLVLSESIEVWLDRQGFGHDDPVEEDLDDDPGAPLLAAAVAGRVAHGKRAG
;
A
#
# COMPACT_ATOMS: atom_id res chain seq x y z
N ALA A 1 6.46 -31.93 -10.39
CA ALA A 1 7.05 -30.62 -10.13
C ALA A 1 5.93 -29.59 -10.10
N GLN A 2 5.34 -29.34 -8.94
CA GLN A 2 4.30 -28.35 -8.72
C GLN A 2 4.96 -26.98 -8.66
N HIS A 3 4.75 -26.22 -9.71
CA HIS A 3 5.07 -24.79 -9.72
C HIS A 3 3.94 -24.10 -8.93
N ALA A 4 4.14 -23.93 -7.64
CA ALA A 4 3.32 -23.02 -6.86
C ALA A 4 3.55 -21.61 -7.42
N MET A 5 2.62 -21.10 -8.21
CA MET A 5 2.54 -19.68 -8.53
C MET A 5 2.37 -18.94 -7.22
N ARG A 6 3.47 -18.47 -6.65
CA ARG A 6 3.44 -17.52 -5.56
C ARG A 6 2.82 -16.24 -6.14
N HIS A 7 1.62 -15.92 -5.69
CA HIS A 7 0.97 -14.66 -6.03
C HIS A 7 1.79 -13.53 -5.42
N GLN A 8 2.61 -12.93 -6.25
CA GLN A 8 3.55 -11.89 -5.85
C GLN A 8 2.78 -10.61 -5.63
N VAL A 9 2.91 -10.04 -4.44
CA VAL A 9 2.49 -8.67 -4.16
C VAL A 9 3.45 -7.76 -4.92
N ASP A 10 2.95 -7.02 -5.90
CA ASP A 10 3.77 -6.08 -6.65
C ASP A 10 3.84 -4.75 -5.89
N VAL A 11 5.04 -4.38 -5.48
CA VAL A 11 5.33 -3.05 -4.94
C VAL A 11 6.11 -2.28 -5.99
N ILE A 12 5.48 -1.24 -6.49
CA ILE A 12 6.13 -0.28 -7.38
C ILE A 12 6.56 0.90 -6.51
N ILE A 13 7.86 1.14 -6.45
CA ILE A 13 8.39 2.37 -5.86
C ILE A 13 8.55 3.36 -7.00
N ASP A 14 7.69 4.35 -7.02
CA ASP A 14 7.83 5.46 -7.94
C ASP A 14 8.67 6.57 -7.30
N GLN A 15 9.32 7.33 -8.15
CA GLN A 15 10.36 8.31 -7.82
C GLN A 15 9.90 9.36 -6.81
N LEU A 16 10.86 10.08 -6.21
CA LEU A 16 10.67 11.31 -5.44
C LEU A 16 9.50 12.13 -6.02
N VAL A 17 8.46 12.32 -5.22
CA VAL A 17 7.27 13.04 -5.64
C VAL A 17 7.66 14.48 -6.02
N HIS A 18 7.67 14.72 -7.31
CA HIS A 18 7.84 16.05 -7.89
C HIS A 18 6.53 16.85 -7.70
N PRO A 19 6.55 18.19 -7.72
CA PRO A 19 5.37 19.07 -7.54
C PRO A 19 4.15 18.78 -8.43
N LYS A 20 4.25 17.88 -9.40
CA LYS A 20 3.13 17.43 -10.25
C LYS A 20 2.02 16.65 -9.52
N PHE A 21 2.22 16.28 -8.26
CA PHE A 21 1.18 15.66 -7.43
C PHE A 21 0.00 16.61 -7.13
N ARG A 22 0.19 17.91 -7.36
CA ARG A 22 -0.88 18.93 -7.25
C ARG A 22 -2.09 18.71 -8.17
N ALA A 23 -1.99 17.82 -9.17
CA ALA A 23 -3.04 17.62 -10.16
C ALA A 23 -4.08 16.56 -9.80
N MET A 24 -3.95 15.85 -8.67
CA MET A 24 -4.77 14.66 -8.42
C MET A 24 -6.04 14.86 -7.60
N SER A 25 -6.25 15.93 -6.92
CA SER A 25 -7.53 16.40 -6.33
C SER A 25 -7.27 17.49 -5.29
N SER A 26 -8.31 18.28 -4.93
CA SER A 26 -8.26 19.25 -3.84
C SER A 26 -7.78 18.66 -2.49
N GLY A 27 -8.08 17.38 -2.24
CA GLY A 27 -7.62 16.67 -1.05
C GLY A 27 -6.11 16.39 -1.02
N ALA A 28 -5.50 16.08 -2.16
CA ALA A 28 -4.05 15.86 -2.24
C ALA A 28 -3.27 17.17 -2.06
N ALA A 29 -3.77 18.28 -2.60
CA ALA A 29 -3.18 19.59 -2.39
C ALA A 29 -3.20 19.96 -0.90
N HIS A 30 -4.34 19.77 -0.22
CA HIS A 30 -4.44 20.04 1.22
C HIS A 30 -3.45 19.22 2.06
N LEU A 31 -3.25 17.93 1.72
CA LEU A 31 -2.28 17.08 2.41
C LEU A 31 -0.84 17.56 2.23
N VAL A 32 -0.49 18.01 1.02
CA VAL A 32 0.86 18.53 0.72
C VAL A 32 1.08 19.88 1.39
N ASP A 33 0.08 20.77 1.35
CA ASP A 33 0.23 22.15 1.79
C ASP A 33 0.10 22.32 3.32
N HIS A 34 -0.59 21.39 4.01
CA HIS A 34 -0.94 21.58 5.42
C HIS A 34 -0.63 20.40 6.36
N VAL A 35 -0.37 19.21 5.83
CA VAL A 35 -0.17 18.00 6.66
C VAL A 35 1.24 17.44 6.57
N LEU A 36 1.81 17.43 5.38
CA LEU A 36 3.18 16.92 5.20
C LEU A 36 4.19 18.02 5.55
N PRO A 37 5.23 17.71 6.34
CA PRO A 37 6.31 18.63 6.58
C PRO A 37 7.11 18.89 5.28
N GLU A 38 7.80 20.03 5.20
CA GLU A 38 8.65 20.41 4.06
C GLU A 38 9.94 19.57 4.01
N VAL A 39 9.79 18.26 3.86
CA VAL A 39 10.90 17.32 3.74
C VAL A 39 10.66 16.40 2.53
N ALA A 40 11.70 15.67 2.14
CA ALA A 40 11.58 14.71 1.04
C ALA A 40 10.53 13.64 1.36
N VAL A 41 9.64 13.36 0.41
CA VAL A 41 8.64 12.29 0.47
C VAL A 41 8.84 11.31 -0.67
N ARG A 42 8.48 10.06 -0.45
CA ARG A 42 8.56 8.98 -1.43
C ARG A 42 7.20 8.30 -1.57
N GLN A 43 6.80 8.06 -2.80
CA GLN A 43 5.60 7.27 -3.08
C GLN A 43 5.96 5.78 -3.10
N TRP A 44 5.12 4.99 -2.42
CA TRP A 44 5.07 3.55 -2.49
C TRP A 44 3.68 3.14 -2.95
N VAL A 45 3.59 2.15 -3.83
CA VAL A 45 2.32 1.59 -4.28
C VAL A 45 2.35 0.09 -4.02
N LEU A 46 1.41 -0.39 -3.22
CA LEU A 46 1.22 -1.80 -2.94
C LEU A 46 -0.04 -2.27 -3.65
N SER A 47 0.09 -3.16 -4.62
CA SER A 47 -1.04 -3.76 -5.33
C SER A 47 -1.42 -5.10 -4.73
N VAL A 48 -2.73 -5.31 -4.54
CA VAL A 48 -3.26 -6.61 -4.09
C VAL A 48 -3.25 -7.58 -5.27
N PRO A 49 -2.75 -8.82 -5.11
CA PRO A 49 -2.80 -9.85 -6.14
C PRO A 49 -4.22 -10.09 -6.64
N TRP A 50 -4.35 -10.38 -7.93
CA TRP A 50 -5.65 -10.52 -8.59
C TRP A 50 -6.63 -11.45 -7.86
N PRO A 51 -6.24 -12.66 -7.36
CA PRO A 51 -7.18 -13.55 -6.69
C PRO A 51 -7.75 -12.99 -5.38
N ARG A 52 -7.04 -12.05 -4.75
CA ARG A 52 -7.45 -11.44 -3.47
C ARG A 52 -8.22 -10.14 -3.64
N ARG A 53 -8.30 -9.57 -4.85
CA ARG A 53 -8.90 -8.24 -5.09
C ARG A 53 -10.38 -8.20 -4.72
N TYR A 54 -11.12 -9.24 -5.05
CA TYR A 54 -12.54 -9.34 -4.73
C TYR A 54 -12.77 -9.34 -3.22
N LEU A 55 -12.05 -10.19 -2.49
CA LEU A 55 -12.10 -10.25 -1.04
C LEU A 55 -11.84 -8.88 -0.41
N PHE A 56 -10.77 -8.22 -0.83
CA PHE A 56 -10.41 -6.90 -0.29
C PHE A 56 -11.40 -5.80 -0.66
N ALA A 57 -12.04 -5.88 -1.82
CA ALA A 57 -13.05 -4.91 -2.22
C ALA A 57 -14.29 -4.97 -1.34
N ARG A 58 -14.68 -6.16 -0.88
CA ARG A 58 -15.84 -6.40 -0.01
C ARG A 58 -15.54 -6.27 1.48
N ARG A 59 -14.28 -6.37 1.88
CA ARG A 59 -13.87 -6.42 3.28
C ARG A 59 -12.99 -5.22 3.66
N PRO A 60 -13.59 -4.07 3.98
CA PRO A 60 -12.85 -2.88 4.41
C PRO A 60 -11.99 -3.11 5.67
N ASP A 61 -12.41 -4.02 6.53
CA ASP A 61 -11.68 -4.45 7.73
C ASP A 61 -10.35 -5.11 7.39
N LEU A 62 -10.31 -5.97 6.35
CA LEU A 62 -9.08 -6.56 5.84
C LEU A 62 -8.16 -5.51 5.23
N CYS A 63 -8.71 -4.58 4.46
CA CYS A 63 -7.94 -3.44 3.97
C CYS A 63 -7.30 -2.64 5.12
N ALA A 64 -8.06 -2.38 6.19
CA ALA A 64 -7.55 -1.68 7.37
C ALA A 64 -6.48 -2.49 8.10
N GLY A 65 -6.62 -3.81 8.17
CA GLY A 65 -5.64 -4.73 8.74
C GLY A 65 -4.33 -4.71 7.97
N VAL A 66 -4.38 -4.89 6.66
CA VAL A 66 -3.21 -4.86 5.77
C VAL A 66 -2.55 -3.48 5.83
N ARG A 67 -3.30 -2.39 5.79
CA ARG A 67 -2.75 -1.04 5.95
C ARG A 67 -1.92 -0.90 7.23
N ARG A 68 -2.40 -1.45 8.36
CA ARG A 68 -1.65 -1.43 9.63
C ARG A 68 -0.37 -2.27 9.56
N LEU A 69 -0.41 -3.44 8.91
CA LEU A 69 0.77 -4.28 8.71
C LEU A 69 1.82 -3.59 7.87
N VAL A 70 1.40 -3.07 6.72
CA VAL A 70 2.27 -2.33 5.79
C VAL A 70 2.93 -1.15 6.49
N TRP A 71 2.14 -0.33 7.18
CA TRP A 71 2.68 0.83 7.91
C TRP A 71 3.70 0.43 8.97
N ARG A 72 3.41 -0.59 9.78
CA ARG A 72 4.35 -1.08 10.80
C ARG A 72 5.65 -1.61 10.19
N SER A 73 5.55 -2.29 9.06
CA SER A 73 6.71 -2.83 8.34
C SER A 73 7.58 -1.71 7.75
N LEU A 74 6.97 -0.72 7.11
CA LEU A 74 7.67 0.44 6.57
C LEU A 74 8.30 1.29 7.68
N LYS A 75 7.56 1.59 8.76
CA LYS A 75 8.08 2.32 9.91
C LYS A 75 9.32 1.63 10.50
N ARG A 76 9.24 0.30 10.68
CA ARG A 76 10.37 -0.50 11.17
C ARG A 76 11.55 -0.47 10.19
N TRP A 77 11.27 -0.56 8.89
CA TRP A 77 12.30 -0.54 7.86
C TRP A 77 13.07 0.79 7.86
N TYR A 78 12.37 1.93 7.86
CA TYR A 78 12.99 3.26 7.94
C TYR A 78 13.76 3.46 9.25
N GLY A 79 13.18 3.06 10.38
CA GLY A 79 13.85 3.14 11.68
C GLY A 79 15.13 2.30 11.75
N LYS A 80 15.12 1.07 11.20
CA LYS A 80 16.31 0.21 11.13
C LYS A 80 17.41 0.85 10.27
N ARG A 81 17.06 1.42 9.11
CA ARG A 81 18.04 2.09 8.25
C ARG A 81 18.62 3.36 8.91
N ALA A 82 17.78 4.14 9.56
CA ALA A 82 18.26 5.30 10.33
C ALA A 82 19.21 4.87 11.44
N ALA A 83 18.92 3.79 12.16
CA ALA A 83 19.79 3.23 13.18
C ALA A 83 21.15 2.77 12.62
N GLN A 84 21.19 2.19 11.43
CA GLN A 84 22.43 1.84 10.72
C GLN A 84 23.29 3.07 10.37
N LEU A 85 22.67 4.24 10.25
CA LEU A 85 23.34 5.53 10.05
C LEU A 85 23.71 6.22 11.39
N GLY A 86 23.52 5.53 12.53
CA GLY A 86 23.80 6.08 13.85
C GLY A 86 22.67 6.88 14.48
N HIS A 87 21.46 6.84 13.90
CA HIS A 87 20.29 7.59 14.36
C HIS A 87 19.23 6.67 14.98
N LEU A 88 19.35 6.43 16.29
CA LEU A 88 18.42 5.61 17.06
C LEU A 88 17.12 6.36 17.36
N GLY A 89 16.02 5.62 17.48
CA GLY A 89 14.71 6.18 17.87
C GLY A 89 14.07 7.08 16.82
N GLY A 90 14.54 7.03 15.57
CA GLY A 90 13.96 7.85 14.50
C GLY A 90 12.53 7.44 14.15
N GLU A 91 11.64 8.42 14.05
CA GLU A 91 10.22 8.27 13.71
C GLU A 91 9.93 8.81 12.32
N SER A 92 9.23 8.01 11.50
CA SER A 92 8.76 8.42 10.17
C SER A 92 7.24 8.62 10.15
N GLY A 93 6.72 9.21 9.07
CA GLY A 93 5.30 9.42 8.87
C GLY A 93 4.85 9.01 7.48
N ALA A 94 3.55 8.71 7.32
CA ALA A 94 2.97 8.37 6.04
C ALA A 94 1.52 8.80 5.93
N VAL A 95 1.10 9.10 4.70
CA VAL A 95 -0.31 9.17 4.30
C VAL A 95 -0.59 7.96 3.41
N ILE A 96 -1.60 7.16 3.77
CA ILE A 96 -1.96 5.95 3.05
C ILE A 96 -3.40 6.06 2.56
N VAL A 97 -3.58 5.98 1.25
CA VAL A 97 -4.89 6.00 0.59
C VAL A 97 -5.14 4.65 -0.08
N ILE A 98 -6.32 4.08 0.13
CA ILE A 98 -6.74 2.83 -0.49
C ILE A 98 -7.59 3.17 -1.71
N GLN A 99 -7.15 2.74 -2.89
CA GLN A 99 -7.90 2.85 -4.13
C GLN A 99 -8.38 1.47 -4.55
N ARG A 100 -9.66 1.35 -4.92
CA ARG A 100 -10.27 0.05 -5.25
C ARG A 100 -10.33 -0.23 -6.74
N PHE A 101 -10.30 0.80 -7.57
CA PHE A 101 -10.46 0.69 -9.01
C PHE A 101 -9.29 1.33 -9.75
N GLY A 102 -8.90 0.72 -10.86
CA GLY A 102 -7.95 1.30 -11.81
C GLY A 102 -8.60 2.35 -12.71
N SER A 103 -7.81 2.91 -13.64
CA SER A 103 -8.27 3.92 -14.60
C SER A 103 -9.37 3.43 -15.55
N SER A 104 -9.45 2.13 -15.79
CA SER A 104 -10.49 1.46 -16.60
C SER A 104 -11.72 1.04 -15.80
N LEU A 105 -11.82 1.47 -14.53
CA LEU A 105 -12.82 0.99 -13.57
C LEU A 105 -12.73 -0.52 -13.27
N ALA A 106 -11.71 -1.21 -13.78
CA ALA A 106 -11.43 -2.58 -13.39
C ALA A 106 -11.04 -2.63 -11.91
N LEU A 107 -11.50 -3.68 -11.23
CA LEU A 107 -11.19 -3.89 -9.82
C LEU A 107 -9.67 -4.06 -9.64
N ASN A 108 -9.07 -3.11 -8.97
CA ASN A 108 -7.64 -3.10 -8.68
C ASN A 108 -7.39 -2.45 -7.33
N VAL A 109 -7.52 -3.26 -6.28
CA VAL A 109 -7.27 -2.77 -4.92
C VAL A 109 -5.79 -2.53 -4.73
N HIS A 110 -5.44 -1.30 -4.43
CA HIS A 110 -4.06 -0.91 -4.18
C HIS A 110 -3.97 0.23 -3.17
N PHE A 111 -2.81 0.32 -2.53
CA PHE A 111 -2.52 1.29 -1.49
C PHE A 111 -1.49 2.27 -2.03
N HIS A 112 -1.88 3.53 -2.20
CA HIS A 112 -0.96 4.62 -2.44
C HIS A 112 -0.46 5.14 -1.10
N MET A 113 0.85 5.20 -0.93
CA MET A 113 1.48 5.60 0.31
C MET A 113 2.51 6.69 0.02
N LEU A 114 2.30 7.85 0.61
CA LEU A 114 3.28 8.93 0.65
C LEU A 114 4.01 8.85 1.99
N LEU A 115 5.25 8.43 1.96
CA LEU A 115 6.10 8.32 3.14
C LEU A 115 7.11 9.46 3.18
N LEU A 116 7.43 9.92 4.37
CA LEU A 116 8.61 10.76 4.57
C LEU A 116 9.86 9.94 4.19
N ASP A 117 10.72 10.50 3.34
CA ASP A 117 11.92 9.80 2.84
C ASP A 117 13.07 9.86 3.87
N GLY A 118 12.72 9.59 5.12
CA GLY A 118 13.61 9.66 6.27
C GLY A 118 12.87 9.55 7.59
N VAL A 119 13.53 10.02 8.64
CA VAL A 119 13.01 10.00 10.01
C VAL A 119 13.26 11.32 10.72
N PHE A 120 12.41 11.65 11.69
CA PHE A 120 12.70 12.65 12.70
C PHE A 120 13.33 11.99 13.91
N VAL A 121 14.44 12.52 14.36
CA VAL A 121 15.18 12.07 15.54
C VAL A 121 15.08 13.14 16.62
N ALA A 122 14.79 12.74 17.86
CA ALA A 122 14.74 13.67 18.98
C ALA A 122 16.02 14.50 19.08
N GLY A 123 15.85 15.78 19.31
CA GLY A 123 16.99 16.66 19.62
C GLY A 123 17.49 16.45 21.05
N PRO A 124 18.73 16.87 21.39
CA PRO A 124 19.21 16.91 22.75
C PRO A 124 18.45 17.98 23.56
N ASP A 125 18.33 17.77 24.86
CA ASP A 125 17.81 18.77 25.82
C ASP A 125 16.50 19.45 25.40
N ASP A 126 15.50 18.64 24.96
CA ASP A 126 14.20 19.10 24.45
C ASP A 126 14.26 20.00 23.20
N ALA A 127 15.37 20.03 22.50
CA ALA A 127 15.46 20.71 21.21
C ALA A 127 14.49 20.08 20.19
N PRO A 128 14.01 20.87 19.20
CA PRO A 128 13.11 20.35 18.16
C PRO A 128 13.70 19.12 17.46
N PRO A 129 12.84 18.14 17.04
CA PRO A 129 13.29 16.98 16.31
C PRO A 129 14.04 17.36 15.03
N ARG A 130 15.14 16.68 14.78
CA ARG A 130 15.96 16.89 13.58
C ARG A 130 15.60 15.89 12.50
N TRP A 131 15.39 16.38 11.28
CA TRP A 131 15.19 15.55 10.11
C TRP A 131 16.49 14.84 9.68
N VAL A 132 16.37 13.54 9.42
CA VAL A 132 17.46 12.71 8.89
C VAL A 132 16.94 11.99 7.67
N ARG A 133 17.49 12.29 6.50
CA ARG A 133 17.16 11.59 5.27
C ARG A 133 17.75 10.18 5.30
N VAL A 134 16.96 9.20 4.89
CA VAL A 134 17.39 7.81 4.70
C VAL A 134 17.69 7.60 3.21
N PRO A 135 18.80 6.96 2.84
CA PRO A 135 19.10 6.65 1.44
C PRO A 135 17.96 5.85 0.78
N ALA A 136 17.74 6.09 -0.51
CA ALA A 136 16.77 5.33 -1.28
C ALA A 136 17.05 3.82 -1.18
N PRO A 137 16.01 2.97 -1.11
CA PRO A 137 16.20 1.53 -1.16
C PRO A 137 16.76 1.10 -2.51
N SER A 138 17.62 0.08 -2.52
CA SER A 138 17.97 -0.60 -3.76
C SER A 138 16.83 -1.50 -4.22
N THR A 139 16.89 -1.97 -5.47
CA THR A 139 15.91 -2.92 -6.01
C THR A 139 15.86 -4.20 -5.19
N GLU A 140 17.02 -4.70 -4.75
CA GLU A 140 17.14 -5.91 -3.94
C GLU A 140 16.52 -5.73 -2.55
N GLU A 141 16.74 -4.57 -1.93
CA GLU A 141 16.12 -4.22 -0.64
C GLU A 141 14.60 -4.15 -0.76
N VAL A 142 14.08 -3.61 -1.86
CA VAL A 142 12.63 -3.58 -2.13
C VAL A 142 12.09 -4.98 -2.30
N GLN A 143 12.73 -5.81 -3.12
CA GLN A 143 12.34 -7.21 -3.33
C GLN A 143 12.30 -7.98 -2.00
N GLN A 144 13.33 -7.86 -1.19
CA GLN A 144 13.37 -8.48 0.13
C GLN A 144 12.27 -7.97 1.05
N PHE A 145 12.02 -6.66 1.06
CA PHE A 145 10.94 -6.07 1.83
C PHE A 145 9.58 -6.62 1.41
N VAL A 146 9.33 -6.71 0.10
CA VAL A 146 8.07 -7.22 -0.47
C VAL A 146 7.85 -8.69 -0.08
N LEU A 147 8.89 -9.52 -0.15
CA LEU A 147 8.80 -10.94 0.24
C LEU A 147 8.37 -11.09 1.70
N VAL A 148 9.05 -10.38 2.61
CA VAL A 148 8.74 -10.43 4.05
C VAL A 148 7.35 -9.85 4.34
N LEU A 149 6.97 -8.79 3.64
CA LEU A 149 5.66 -8.16 3.79
C LEU A 149 4.53 -9.08 3.31
N SER A 150 4.68 -9.69 2.12
CA SER A 150 3.68 -10.63 1.57
C SER A 150 3.46 -11.81 2.51
N GLU A 151 4.53 -12.41 3.00
CA GLU A 151 4.47 -13.52 3.95
C GLU A 151 3.74 -13.10 5.25
N SER A 152 4.03 -11.90 5.74
CA SER A 152 3.37 -11.36 6.93
C SER A 152 1.87 -11.10 6.70
N ILE A 153 1.49 -10.68 5.50
CA ILE A 153 0.09 -10.46 5.12
C ILE A 153 -0.64 -11.80 5.01
N GLU A 154 -0.06 -12.80 4.34
CA GLU A 154 -0.68 -14.14 4.21
C GLU A 154 -0.87 -14.78 5.59
N VAL A 155 0.14 -14.81 6.44
CA VAL A 155 0.01 -15.32 7.82
C VAL A 155 -1.05 -14.59 8.61
N TRP A 156 -1.21 -13.28 8.38
CA TRP A 156 -2.27 -12.53 9.05
C TRP A 156 -3.64 -12.86 8.47
N LEU A 157 -3.79 -13.01 7.15
CA LEU A 157 -5.04 -13.42 6.51
C LEU A 157 -5.48 -14.81 6.97
N ASP A 158 -4.57 -15.77 7.06
CA ASP A 158 -4.85 -17.11 7.58
C ASP A 158 -5.46 -17.05 8.99
N ARG A 159 -4.90 -16.21 9.86
CA ARG A 159 -5.42 -16.00 11.21
C ARG A 159 -6.79 -15.31 11.26
N GLN A 160 -7.17 -14.62 10.20
CA GLN A 160 -8.51 -14.03 10.04
C GLN A 160 -9.50 -15.02 9.42
N GLY A 161 -9.08 -16.25 9.08
CA GLY A 161 -9.91 -17.25 8.40
C GLY A 161 -9.97 -17.07 6.88
N PHE A 162 -9.00 -16.40 6.27
CA PHE A 162 -8.90 -16.19 4.82
C PHE A 162 -7.59 -16.79 4.27
N GLY A 163 -7.38 -18.08 4.52
CA GLY A 163 -6.24 -18.82 4.00
C GLY A 163 -6.17 -18.84 2.47
N HIS A 164 -5.05 -19.37 1.96
CA HIS A 164 -4.78 -19.38 0.52
C HIS A 164 -5.71 -20.32 -0.25
N ASP A 165 -6.22 -21.37 0.42
CA ASP A 165 -7.04 -22.43 -0.15
C ASP A 165 -8.54 -22.24 0.12
N ASP A 166 -8.93 -21.19 0.85
CA ASP A 166 -10.34 -20.91 1.03
C ASP A 166 -10.92 -20.42 -0.29
N PRO A 167 -11.86 -21.18 -0.92
CA PRO A 167 -12.61 -20.66 -2.03
C PRO A 167 -13.30 -19.40 -1.49
N VAL A 168 -13.13 -18.30 -2.17
CA VAL A 168 -14.00 -17.14 -1.97
C VAL A 168 -15.35 -17.62 -2.47
N GLU A 169 -16.11 -18.33 -1.60
CA GLU A 169 -17.47 -18.72 -1.88
C GLU A 169 -18.24 -17.44 -2.20
N GLU A 170 -18.67 -17.40 -3.41
CA GLU A 170 -19.44 -16.36 -4.01
C GLU A 170 -20.87 -16.41 -3.43
N ASP A 171 -21.08 -15.76 -2.30
CA ASP A 171 -22.40 -15.23 -1.96
C ASP A 171 -22.71 -14.07 -2.92
N LEU A 172 -22.71 -14.39 -4.23
CA LEU A 172 -23.00 -13.44 -5.30
C LEU A 172 -24.49 -13.19 -5.48
N ASP A 173 -25.35 -14.07 -4.95
CA ASP A 173 -26.75 -14.08 -5.32
C ASP A 173 -27.59 -12.94 -4.71
N ASP A 174 -27.12 -12.29 -3.63
CA ASP A 174 -27.92 -11.26 -2.93
C ASP A 174 -27.34 -9.82 -3.00
N ASP A 175 -26.21 -9.60 -3.69
CA ASP A 175 -25.62 -8.26 -3.78
C ASP A 175 -25.98 -7.58 -5.11
N PRO A 176 -26.77 -6.48 -5.11
CA PRO A 176 -27.09 -5.74 -6.33
C PRO A 176 -25.87 -5.22 -7.11
N GLY A 177 -24.73 -5.13 -6.46
CA GLY A 177 -23.44 -4.74 -7.06
C GLY A 177 -22.63 -5.89 -7.62
N ALA A 178 -23.01 -7.14 -7.36
CA ALA A 178 -22.25 -8.33 -7.77
C ALA A 178 -21.97 -8.39 -9.28
N PRO A 179 -22.92 -8.10 -10.20
CA PRO A 179 -22.64 -8.11 -11.63
C PRO A 179 -21.60 -7.06 -12.06
N LEU A 180 -21.65 -5.87 -11.46
CA LEU A 180 -20.67 -4.80 -11.72
C LEU A 180 -19.29 -5.18 -11.19
N LEU A 181 -19.25 -5.80 -10.03
CA LEU A 181 -18.00 -6.25 -9.41
C LEU A 181 -17.39 -7.41 -10.19
N ALA A 182 -18.20 -8.38 -10.63
CA ALA A 182 -17.78 -9.50 -11.47
C ALA A 182 -17.23 -9.01 -12.82
N ALA A 183 -17.90 -8.05 -13.46
CA ALA A 183 -17.42 -7.42 -14.68
C ALA A 183 -16.07 -6.68 -14.46
N ALA A 184 -15.93 -5.98 -13.33
CA ALA A 184 -14.70 -5.29 -12.96
C ALA A 184 -13.55 -6.27 -12.69
N VAL A 185 -13.81 -7.40 -12.05
CA VAL A 185 -12.83 -8.49 -11.83
C VAL A 185 -12.40 -9.10 -13.16
N ALA A 186 -13.33 -9.35 -14.06
CA ALA A 186 -13.06 -9.91 -15.40
C ALA A 186 -12.39 -8.90 -16.35
N GLY A 187 -12.17 -7.66 -15.93
CA GLY A 187 -11.63 -6.59 -16.78
C GLY A 187 -12.62 -6.15 -17.89
N ARG A 188 -13.90 -6.49 -17.75
CA ARG A 188 -14.94 -6.14 -18.72
C ARG A 188 -15.50 -4.75 -18.45
N VAL A 189 -15.89 -4.04 -19.49
CA VAL A 189 -16.54 -2.75 -19.35
C VAL A 189 -18.02 -2.99 -19.03
N ALA A 190 -18.43 -2.66 -17.81
CA ALA A 190 -19.78 -2.92 -17.31
C ALA A 190 -20.84 -1.97 -17.90
N HIS A 191 -20.45 -0.82 -18.48
CA HIS A 191 -21.37 0.20 -18.96
C HIS A 191 -20.79 1.00 -20.15
N GLY A 192 -21.67 1.39 -21.09
CA GLY A 192 -21.34 2.23 -22.24
C GLY A 192 -21.14 1.46 -23.56
N LYS A 193 -20.69 2.17 -24.62
CA LYS A 193 -20.56 1.63 -26.00
C LYS A 193 -19.58 0.45 -26.15
N ARG A 194 -18.86 0.08 -25.10
CA ARG A 194 -17.88 -1.03 -25.07
C ARG A 194 -18.24 -2.07 -24.00
N ALA A 195 -19.50 -2.12 -23.55
CA ALA A 195 -19.96 -3.16 -22.61
C ALA A 195 -19.93 -4.52 -23.30
N GLY A 196 -19.29 -5.53 -22.68
CA GLY A 196 -19.17 -6.89 -23.20
C GLY A 196 -17.88 -7.58 -22.76
#